data_bdec7be67692e3faf0b94ab67e5bafd2
#
_entry.id   bdec7be67692e3faf0b94ab67e5bafd2
#
_cell.length_a   1.000
_cell.length_b   1.000
_cell.length_c   1.000
_cell.angle_alpha   90.00
_cell.angle_beta   90.00
_cell.angle_gamma   90.00
#
_symmetry.space_group_name_H-M   'P 1'
#
loop_
_entity.id
_entity.type
_entity.pdbx_description
1 polymer ?
#
loop_
_entity_poly.entity_id
_entity_poly.type
_entity_poly.pdbx_seq_one_letter_code
_entity_poly.pdbx_strand_id
1 'polypeptide(L)'
;MASLGMQGPYVFSSSEIDRVVTRTSPGNYGLGYSNDTFIVLYVGRSDSDVNQELKARLGSSRYKEFKYSYATSPKAAFEKECRNYHDFGGSEKLDNEIHPSRPAGTNWECPVCNIFD
;
A
#
# COMPACT_ATOMS: atom_id res chain seq x y z
N MET A 1 7.39 -16.54 5.70
CA MET A 1 6.14 -16.12 5.03
C MET A 1 6.06 -14.61 5.00
N ALA A 2 5.77 -14.02 3.85
CA ALA A 2 5.69 -12.57 3.72
C ALA A 2 4.44 -12.03 4.40
N SER A 3 4.56 -10.87 5.01
CA SER A 3 3.45 -10.18 5.67
C SER A 3 3.48 -8.71 5.31
N LEU A 4 2.29 -8.11 5.08
CA LEU A 4 2.19 -6.69 4.83
C LEU A 4 2.52 -5.86 6.07
N GLY A 5 2.35 -6.42 7.27
CA GLY A 5 2.55 -5.65 8.50
C GLY A 5 1.53 -4.53 8.64
N MET A 6 0.28 -4.81 8.32
CA MET A 6 -0.80 -3.83 8.29
C MET A 6 -2.01 -4.33 9.05
N GLN A 7 -2.87 -3.40 9.45
CA GLN A 7 -4.14 -3.68 10.10
C GLN A 7 -5.20 -4.05 9.06
N GLY A 8 -6.15 -4.89 9.47
CA GLY A 8 -7.25 -5.32 8.62
C GLY A 8 -7.25 -6.84 8.40
N PRO A 9 -7.96 -7.34 7.40
CA PRO A 9 -8.61 -6.58 6.33
C PRO A 9 -9.96 -5.98 6.73
N TYR A 10 -10.32 -4.89 6.06
CA TYR A 10 -11.59 -4.19 6.23
C TYR A 10 -12.29 -4.08 4.87
N VAL A 11 -13.61 -3.95 4.89
CA VAL A 11 -14.38 -3.74 3.65
C VAL A 11 -13.90 -2.47 2.95
N PHE A 12 -13.63 -2.57 1.65
CA PHE A 12 -13.10 -1.45 0.87
C PHE A 12 -14.25 -0.53 0.44
N SER A 13 -14.60 0.41 1.32
CA SER A 13 -15.65 1.39 1.10
C SER A 13 -15.27 2.71 1.76
N SER A 14 -15.86 3.80 1.28
CA SER A 14 -15.59 5.14 1.83
C SER A 14 -15.93 5.22 3.32
N SER A 15 -17.06 4.67 3.73
CA SER A 15 -17.48 4.70 5.13
C SER A 15 -16.55 3.89 6.03
N GLU A 16 -16.09 2.75 5.57
CA GLU A 16 -15.18 1.91 6.35
C GLU A 16 -13.78 2.55 6.43
N ILE A 17 -13.32 3.17 5.36
CA ILE A 17 -12.05 3.91 5.38
C ILE A 17 -12.11 5.00 6.44
N ASP A 18 -13.18 5.79 6.47
CA ASP A 18 -13.32 6.86 7.46
C ASP A 18 -13.45 6.33 8.88
N ARG A 19 -14.03 5.14 9.05
CA ARG A 19 -14.22 4.54 10.37
C ARG A 19 -12.88 4.12 10.98
N VAL A 20 -11.97 3.59 10.19
CA VAL A 20 -10.73 2.99 10.71
C VAL A 20 -9.50 3.83 10.46
N VAL A 21 -9.42 4.56 9.34
CA VAL A 21 -8.27 5.41 9.01
C VAL A 21 -8.56 6.83 9.48
N THR A 22 -8.31 7.07 10.76
CA THR A 22 -8.77 8.28 11.45
C THR A 22 -7.71 9.39 11.55
N ARG A 23 -6.49 9.14 11.04
CA ARG A 23 -5.40 10.11 11.08
C ARG A 23 -5.08 10.62 9.69
N THR A 24 -4.71 11.90 9.61
CA THR A 24 -4.08 12.45 8.42
C THR A 24 -2.58 12.18 8.55
N SER A 25 -2.10 11.18 7.80
CA SER A 25 -0.73 10.67 7.99
C SER A 25 -0.26 9.99 6.72
N PRO A 26 1.04 10.06 6.42
CA PRO A 26 1.61 9.12 5.44
C PRO A 26 1.33 7.70 5.88
N GLY A 27 1.27 6.79 4.93
CA GLY A 27 1.03 5.40 5.25
C GLY A 27 1.08 4.50 4.04
N ASN A 28 0.80 3.24 4.31
CA ASN A 28 0.82 2.19 3.31
C ASN A 28 -0.51 1.44 3.30
N TYR A 29 -0.82 0.82 2.17
CA TYR A 29 -2.04 0.04 2.07
C TYR A 29 -1.85 -1.14 1.13
N GLY A 30 -2.71 -2.14 1.30
CA GLY A 30 -2.83 -3.27 0.39
C GLY A 30 -4.29 -3.45 0.04
N LEU A 31 -4.57 -3.70 -1.22
CA LEU A 31 -5.92 -3.90 -1.74
C LEU A 31 -6.05 -5.34 -2.23
N GLY A 32 -7.18 -5.96 -1.98
CA GLY A 32 -7.39 -7.34 -2.42
C GLY A 32 -8.73 -7.89 -2.00
N TYR A 33 -8.75 -9.17 -1.66
CA TYR A 33 -9.95 -9.88 -1.23
C TYR A 33 -9.56 -11.02 -0.30
N SER A 34 -10.55 -11.59 0.39
CA SER A 34 -10.31 -12.74 1.28
C SER A 34 -10.83 -14.01 0.66
N ASN A 35 -10.02 -15.06 0.76
CA ASN A 35 -10.36 -16.44 0.43
C ASN A 35 -9.61 -17.32 1.44
N ASP A 36 -10.22 -17.57 2.59
CA ASP A 36 -9.63 -18.12 3.82
C ASP A 36 -8.64 -17.16 4.46
N THR A 37 -7.76 -16.55 3.66
CA THR A 37 -6.85 -15.50 4.11
C THR A 37 -6.96 -14.31 3.16
N PHE A 38 -6.44 -13.16 3.58
CA PHE A 38 -6.41 -11.97 2.72
C PHE A 38 -5.38 -12.19 1.60
N ILE A 39 -5.83 -12.00 0.37
CA ILE A 39 -4.98 -12.10 -0.83
C ILE A 39 -4.76 -10.69 -1.35
N VAL A 40 -3.50 -10.23 -1.29
CA VAL A 40 -3.15 -8.88 -1.74
C VAL A 40 -2.98 -8.88 -3.26
N LEU A 41 -3.61 -7.90 -3.91
CA LEU A 41 -3.52 -7.72 -5.37
C LEU A 41 -2.77 -6.45 -5.74
N TYR A 42 -2.73 -5.45 -4.87
CA TYR A 42 -2.11 -4.16 -5.13
C TYR A 42 -1.55 -3.60 -3.83
N VAL A 43 -0.35 -3.04 -3.87
CA VAL A 43 0.24 -2.34 -2.73
C VAL A 43 0.51 -0.90 -3.12
N GLY A 44 0.40 0.01 -2.15
CA GLY A 44 0.61 1.41 -2.41
C GLY A 44 1.02 2.17 -1.16
N ARG A 45 1.20 3.47 -1.34
CA ARG A 45 1.53 4.37 -0.24
C ARG A 45 0.90 5.73 -0.49
N SER A 46 0.80 6.52 0.59
CA SER A 46 0.61 7.95 0.50
C SER A 46 1.75 8.64 1.22
N ASP A 47 2.23 9.73 0.64
CA ASP A 47 3.27 10.54 1.26
C ASP A 47 2.70 11.57 2.23
N SER A 48 1.37 11.71 2.30
CA SER A 48 0.72 12.73 3.11
C SER A 48 -0.52 12.25 3.87
N ASP A 49 -1.44 11.53 3.19
CA ASP A 49 -2.72 11.14 3.79
C ASP A 49 -3.20 9.83 3.18
N VAL A 50 -3.01 8.74 3.91
CA VAL A 50 -3.36 7.40 3.43
C VAL A 50 -4.89 7.24 3.29
N ASN A 51 -5.69 7.97 4.08
CA ASN A 51 -7.14 7.95 3.94
C ASN A 51 -7.57 8.44 2.55
N GLN A 52 -7.02 9.58 2.12
CA GLN A 52 -7.34 10.15 0.80
C GLN A 52 -6.85 9.25 -0.33
N GLU A 53 -5.68 8.65 -0.16
CA GLU A 53 -5.13 7.75 -1.17
C GLU A 53 -6.01 6.51 -1.35
N LEU A 54 -6.50 5.92 -0.25
CA LEU A 54 -7.41 4.80 -0.31
C LEU A 54 -8.70 5.17 -1.04
N LYS A 55 -9.27 6.34 -0.74
CA LYS A 55 -10.48 6.83 -1.40
C LYS A 55 -10.27 7.04 -2.89
N ALA A 56 -9.08 7.47 -3.29
CA ALA A 56 -8.75 7.67 -4.70
C ALA A 56 -8.73 6.35 -5.48
N ARG A 57 -8.61 5.22 -4.79
CA ARG A 57 -8.60 3.89 -5.42
C ARG A 57 -9.96 3.22 -5.45
N LEU A 58 -10.99 3.83 -4.84
CA LEU A 58 -12.35 3.29 -4.89
C LEU A 58 -12.86 3.35 -6.34
N GLY A 59 -13.84 2.49 -6.64
CA GLY A 59 -14.43 2.43 -7.97
C GLY A 59 -14.08 1.18 -8.76
N SER A 60 -13.07 0.43 -8.32
CA SER A 60 -12.74 -0.86 -8.93
C SER A 60 -13.52 -1.97 -8.23
N SER A 61 -14.17 -2.82 -9.00
CA SER A 61 -14.87 -3.98 -8.45
C SER A 61 -13.91 -5.13 -8.11
N ARG A 62 -12.64 -5.01 -8.48
CA ARG A 62 -11.64 -6.03 -8.26
C ARG A 62 -11.21 -6.12 -6.79
N TYR A 63 -11.18 -4.98 -6.09
CA TYR A 63 -10.72 -4.93 -4.71
C TYR A 63 -11.93 -4.89 -3.77
N LYS A 64 -12.04 -5.88 -2.91
CA LYS A 64 -13.17 -6.03 -1.98
C LYS A 64 -12.82 -5.59 -0.58
N GLU A 65 -11.52 -5.68 -0.23
CA GLU A 65 -11.04 -5.38 1.10
C GLU A 65 -9.70 -4.65 1.03
N PHE A 66 -9.34 -3.99 2.13
CA PHE A 66 -8.07 -3.30 2.23
C PHE A 66 -7.43 -3.54 3.60
N LYS A 67 -6.10 -3.41 3.62
CA LYS A 67 -5.30 -3.28 4.85
C LYS A 67 -4.54 -1.97 4.78
N TYR A 68 -4.16 -1.44 5.92
CA TYR A 68 -3.42 -0.18 5.97
C TYR A 68 -2.50 -0.12 7.18
N SER A 69 -1.52 0.77 7.13
CA SER A 69 -0.69 1.13 8.27
C SER A 69 -0.28 2.59 8.13
N TYR A 70 -0.06 3.26 9.26
CA TYR A 70 0.49 4.60 9.26
C TYR A 70 2.01 4.52 9.18
N ALA A 71 2.63 5.50 8.53
CA ALA A 71 4.08 5.61 8.47
C ALA A 71 4.54 6.82 9.28
N THR A 72 5.75 6.75 9.82
CA THR A 72 6.31 7.84 10.60
C THR A 72 6.83 8.99 9.72
N SER A 73 7.02 8.72 8.43
CA SER A 73 7.51 9.71 7.48
C SER A 73 7.20 9.25 6.06
N PRO A 74 7.23 10.18 5.08
CA PRO A 74 7.13 9.77 3.67
C PRO A 74 8.22 8.79 3.25
N LYS A 75 9.44 8.93 3.78
CA LYS A 75 10.53 7.99 3.47
C LYS A 75 10.21 6.60 3.97
N ALA A 76 9.70 6.48 5.20
CA ALA A 76 9.31 5.18 5.77
C ALA A 76 8.20 4.53 4.92
N ALA A 77 7.22 5.32 4.46
CA ALA A 77 6.16 4.83 3.60
C ALA A 77 6.71 4.32 2.27
N PHE A 78 7.63 5.07 1.66
CA PHE A 78 8.27 4.66 0.41
C PHE A 78 9.03 3.34 0.59
N GLU A 79 9.84 3.23 1.63
CA GLU A 79 10.63 2.02 1.86
C GLU A 79 9.76 0.81 2.12
N LYS A 80 8.66 0.99 2.87
CA LYS A 80 7.72 -0.10 3.14
C LYS A 80 6.99 -0.53 1.87
N GLU A 81 6.60 0.40 1.02
CA GLU A 81 5.97 0.07 -0.26
C GLU A 81 6.92 -0.77 -1.12
N CYS A 82 8.20 -0.39 -1.17
CA CYS A 82 9.20 -1.17 -1.91
C CYS A 82 9.29 -2.59 -1.38
N ARG A 83 9.36 -2.76 -0.06
CA ARG A 83 9.41 -4.09 0.55
C ARG A 83 8.15 -4.90 0.22
N ASN A 84 6.97 -4.28 0.38
CA ASN A 84 5.71 -4.95 0.08
C ASN A 84 5.64 -5.38 -1.38
N TYR A 85 6.06 -4.50 -2.28
CA TYR A 85 6.07 -4.78 -3.71
C TYR A 85 6.92 -6.03 -4.01
N HIS A 86 8.14 -6.08 -3.50
CA HIS A 86 9.02 -7.22 -3.74
C HIS A 86 8.57 -8.48 -3.01
N ASP A 87 8.11 -8.34 -1.77
CA ASP A 87 7.71 -9.49 -0.95
C ASP A 87 6.51 -10.24 -1.53
N PHE A 88 5.65 -9.53 -2.26
CA PHE A 88 4.44 -10.13 -2.82
C PHE A 88 4.52 -10.35 -4.33
N GLY A 89 5.73 -10.36 -4.89
CA GLY A 89 5.97 -10.83 -6.24
C GLY A 89 6.07 -9.77 -7.33
N GLY A 90 6.02 -8.50 -6.97
CA GLY A 90 6.18 -7.41 -7.93
C GLY A 90 5.15 -7.43 -9.03
N SER A 91 5.52 -6.94 -10.21
CA SER A 91 4.60 -6.83 -11.35
C SER A 91 4.13 -8.19 -11.89
N GLU A 92 4.78 -9.28 -11.52
CA GLU A 92 4.37 -10.62 -11.95
C GLU A 92 3.16 -11.15 -11.18
N LYS A 93 3.00 -10.73 -9.92
CA LYS A 93 1.96 -11.25 -9.03
C LYS A 93 0.94 -10.19 -8.62
N LEU A 94 1.37 -8.94 -8.51
CA LEU A 94 0.51 -7.83 -8.11
C LEU A 94 -0.03 -7.12 -9.35
N ASP A 95 -1.11 -6.35 -9.16
CA ASP A 95 -1.63 -5.47 -10.21
C ASP A 95 -0.72 -4.26 -10.45
N ASN A 96 0.27 -4.04 -9.59
CA ASN A 96 1.27 -2.99 -9.75
C ASN A 96 2.10 -3.27 -11.00
N GLU A 97 1.94 -2.45 -12.02
CA GLU A 97 2.63 -2.65 -13.31
C GLU A 97 4.08 -2.20 -13.27
N ILE A 98 4.42 -1.26 -12.37
CA ILE A 98 5.76 -0.71 -12.27
C ILE A 98 6.23 -0.73 -10.81
N HIS A 99 7.54 -0.73 -10.63
CA HIS A 99 8.17 -0.59 -9.31
C HIS A 99 7.75 0.74 -8.68
N PRO A 100 7.55 0.79 -7.34
CA PRO A 100 7.25 2.06 -6.68
C PRO A 100 8.24 3.14 -7.05
N SER A 101 7.74 4.34 -7.35
CA SER A 101 8.59 5.47 -7.69
C SER A 101 8.83 6.33 -6.46
N ARG A 102 10.06 6.87 -6.36
CA ARG A 102 10.38 7.79 -5.28
C ARG A 102 9.78 9.18 -5.57
N PRO A 103 9.45 9.94 -4.51
CA PRO A 103 8.91 11.29 -4.72
C PRO A 103 9.91 12.19 -5.47
N ALA A 104 9.39 13.15 -6.21
CA ALA A 104 10.21 14.11 -6.94
C ALA A 104 11.13 14.87 -5.96
N GLY A 105 12.37 15.07 -6.36
CA GLY A 105 13.35 15.79 -5.55
C GLY A 105 14.01 14.96 -4.46
N THR A 106 13.70 13.67 -4.35
CA THR A 106 14.34 12.79 -3.37
C THR A 106 15.40 11.90 -4.03
N ASN A 107 16.33 11.44 -3.22
CA ASN A 107 17.35 10.47 -3.65
C ASN A 107 17.22 9.16 -2.87
N TRP A 108 16.05 8.86 -2.36
CA TRP A 108 15.81 7.65 -1.59
C TRP A 108 15.97 6.42 -2.46
N GLU A 109 16.41 5.32 -1.86
CA GLU A 109 16.67 4.08 -2.55
C GLU A 109 15.73 2.99 -2.08
N CYS A 110 15.41 2.05 -2.98
CA CYS A 110 14.66 0.86 -2.59
C CYS A 110 15.55 0.01 -1.66
N PRO A 111 15.05 -0.39 -0.48
CA PRO A 111 15.86 -1.19 0.44
C PRO A 111 16.07 -2.63 -0.02
N VAL A 112 15.41 -3.06 -1.10
CA VAL A 112 15.44 -4.46 -1.55
C VAL A 112 16.23 -4.62 -2.84
N CYS A 113 16.13 -3.68 -3.77
CA CYS A 113 16.81 -3.76 -5.06
C CYS A 113 17.52 -2.44 -5.38
N ASN A 114 18.25 -2.41 -6.48
CA ASN A 114 19.05 -1.24 -6.84
C ASN A 114 18.56 -0.56 -8.11
N ILE A 115 17.21 -0.51 -8.27
CA ILE A 115 16.62 0.13 -9.44
C ILE A 115 16.96 1.62 -9.55
N PHE A 116 17.25 2.27 -8.40
CA PHE A 116 17.59 3.69 -8.34
C PHE A 116 19.11 3.96 -8.26
N ASP A 117 19.92 2.93 -8.30
CA ASP A 117 21.38 3.06 -8.24
C ASP A 117 21.96 3.47 -9.58
#